data_7bd302b89edad4bdf28f91125da46a01
#
_entry.id   7bd302b89edad4bdf28f91125da46a01
#
_cell.length_a   1.000
_cell.length_b   1.000
_cell.length_c   1.000
_cell.angle_alpha   90.00
_cell.angle_beta   90.00
_cell.angle_gamma   90.00
#
_symmetry.space_group_name_H-M   'P 1'
#
loop_
_entity.id
_entity.type
_entity.pdbx_description
1 polymer ?
#
loop_
_entity_poly.entity_id
_entity_poly.type
_entity_poly.pdbx_seq_one_letter_code
_entity_poly.pdbx_strand_id
1 'polypeptide(L)'
;MDVIVVGGGPTGMMLACELRLHGVRVLVLEKEAEPTRQSRAQGLHARSIEVLDQRGLLERFLPLGRQFRVGGFFAGLGTSWPERLDTAHSYVLHIPQEITERLLTEHAAEAGVEIRRGCEVVGLGQDDDGVGVELADGTRLRARYVVGCDGGRSTVRKLLGVGFPGEPSRVETLLGVMELAEPAQTVASVVAEVRKTQLRFGAMPLGDGLYRVVTPAEGVAEDRATAPTLDEFKRQLRAFGGTDFGAHSPRWLSRFGDATRLAERYRVGRVLLAGDAAHIHPPTGGQGLNLGIQDAFNLGWKLAAEIAGWAPEGLLDSYHSERHPVAADVLDNTRAQIQLMSTEPGALAVRRLLAELVDFEEVNRYLIEKITAISVRYDIGQDKDDDEGDGEAGGEGGRGDGQDPARARAGRELLGRRMRDVALERGRLYELTRGGRGLLLDQTGRLSAAGWSDRVDHVVDVSDELEVPAVLLRPDGHVVWAGEDQQDLLAHLPKWFGAAAR
;
A
#
# COMPACT_ATOMS: atom_id res chain seq x y z
N MET A 1 -26.22 -1.08 -9.32
CA MET A 1 -24.95 -1.40 -8.67
C MET A 1 -24.48 -0.16 -7.93
N ASP A 2 -23.86 -0.30 -6.76
CA ASP A 2 -23.36 0.88 -6.06
C ASP A 2 -21.97 1.25 -6.56
N VAL A 3 -21.07 0.26 -6.69
CA VAL A 3 -19.70 0.47 -7.19
C VAL A 3 -19.34 -0.57 -8.25
N ILE A 4 -18.71 -0.12 -9.34
CA ILE A 4 -17.96 -0.95 -10.25
C ILE A 4 -16.47 -0.72 -10.01
N VAL A 5 -15.72 -1.78 -9.72
CA VAL A 5 -14.26 -1.79 -9.64
C VAL A 5 -13.72 -2.36 -10.94
N VAL A 6 -12.89 -1.59 -11.65
CA VAL A 6 -12.27 -2.01 -12.90
C VAL A 6 -10.84 -2.48 -12.63
N GLY A 7 -10.60 -3.77 -12.78
CA GLY A 7 -9.35 -4.46 -12.47
C GLY A 7 -9.46 -5.38 -11.26
N GLY A 8 -9.20 -6.68 -11.49
CA GLY A 8 -9.27 -7.77 -10.51
C GLY A 8 -7.93 -8.12 -9.86
N GLY A 9 -6.97 -7.20 -9.86
CA GLY A 9 -5.70 -7.35 -9.15
C GLY A 9 -5.82 -7.11 -7.64
N PRO A 10 -4.69 -7.18 -6.87
CA PRO A 10 -4.72 -7.09 -5.41
C PRO A 10 -5.42 -5.83 -4.88
N THR A 11 -5.19 -4.67 -5.50
CA THR A 11 -5.83 -3.40 -5.13
C THR A 11 -7.34 -3.45 -5.31
N GLY A 12 -7.81 -3.92 -6.47
CA GLY A 12 -9.25 -3.99 -6.76
C GLY A 12 -9.97 -5.01 -5.88
N MET A 13 -9.36 -6.17 -5.63
CA MET A 13 -9.93 -7.18 -4.74
C MET A 13 -9.97 -6.71 -3.29
N MET A 14 -8.90 -6.07 -2.78
CA MET A 14 -8.90 -5.49 -1.43
C MET A 14 -9.98 -4.41 -1.29
N LEU A 15 -10.11 -3.52 -2.28
CA LEU A 15 -11.15 -2.50 -2.28
C LEU A 15 -12.55 -3.12 -2.29
N ALA A 16 -12.77 -4.15 -3.10
CA ALA A 16 -14.05 -4.84 -3.14
C ALA A 16 -14.41 -5.48 -1.79
N CYS A 17 -13.44 -6.07 -1.10
CA CYS A 17 -13.62 -6.61 0.25
C CYS A 17 -13.99 -5.50 1.25
N GLU A 18 -13.27 -4.40 1.26
CA GLU A 18 -13.55 -3.26 2.13
C GLU A 18 -14.96 -2.70 1.90
N LEU A 19 -15.36 -2.50 0.66
CA LEU A 19 -16.71 -2.03 0.31
C LEU A 19 -17.79 -3.01 0.76
N ARG A 20 -17.57 -4.32 0.56
CA ARG A 20 -18.52 -5.36 0.99
C ARG A 20 -18.66 -5.44 2.50
N LEU A 21 -17.58 -5.22 3.24
CA LEU A 21 -17.61 -5.16 4.71
C LEU A 21 -18.63 -4.11 5.22
N HIS A 22 -18.82 -3.03 4.45
CA HIS A 22 -19.80 -1.98 4.72
C HIS A 22 -21.15 -2.18 3.99
N GLY A 23 -21.43 -3.36 3.45
CA GLY A 23 -22.69 -3.67 2.80
C GLY A 23 -22.90 -3.08 1.40
N VAL A 24 -21.90 -2.46 0.80
CA VAL A 24 -21.94 -1.88 -0.55
C VAL A 24 -22.02 -2.99 -1.61
N ARG A 25 -22.90 -2.85 -2.61
CA ARG A 25 -23.00 -3.80 -3.74
C ARG A 25 -21.92 -3.50 -4.76
N VAL A 26 -20.98 -4.45 -4.91
CA VAL A 26 -19.78 -4.30 -5.74
C VAL A 26 -19.79 -5.29 -6.89
N LEU A 27 -19.43 -4.79 -8.08
CA LEU A 27 -19.09 -5.58 -9.26
C LEU A 27 -17.64 -5.32 -9.63
N VAL A 28 -16.82 -6.36 -9.70
CA VAL A 28 -15.46 -6.29 -10.22
C VAL A 28 -15.45 -6.74 -11.68
N LEU A 29 -14.88 -5.91 -12.56
CA LEU A 29 -14.66 -6.20 -13.97
C LEU A 29 -13.17 -6.44 -14.21
N GLU A 30 -12.82 -7.62 -14.69
CA GLU A 30 -11.43 -7.99 -15.03
C GLU A 30 -11.37 -8.37 -16.51
N LYS A 31 -10.44 -7.76 -17.24
CA LYS A 31 -10.30 -8.00 -18.70
C LYS A 31 -9.74 -9.38 -19.03
N GLU A 32 -8.87 -9.92 -18.18
CA GLU A 32 -8.30 -11.24 -18.38
C GLU A 32 -9.32 -12.33 -18.01
N ALA A 33 -9.52 -13.29 -18.91
CA ALA A 33 -10.45 -14.40 -18.68
C ALA A 33 -10.00 -15.33 -17.57
N GLU A 34 -8.67 -15.52 -17.42
CA GLU A 34 -8.04 -16.37 -16.43
C GLU A 34 -7.19 -15.55 -15.45
N PRO A 35 -7.01 -16.00 -14.20
CA PRO A 35 -6.07 -15.38 -13.26
C PRO A 35 -4.65 -15.36 -13.83
N THR A 36 -3.95 -14.27 -13.60
CA THR A 36 -2.54 -14.17 -14.03
C THR A 36 -1.67 -15.16 -13.25
N ARG A 37 -0.73 -15.80 -13.95
CA ARG A 37 0.31 -16.62 -13.33
C ARG A 37 1.62 -15.85 -13.12
N GLN A 38 1.62 -14.54 -13.42
CA GLN A 38 2.80 -13.70 -13.27
C GLN A 38 2.91 -13.19 -11.83
N SER A 39 3.95 -13.60 -11.13
CA SER A 39 4.22 -13.18 -9.77
C SER A 39 5.34 -12.13 -9.75
N ARG A 40 4.98 -10.85 -9.95
CA ARG A 40 5.93 -9.73 -9.96
C ARG A 40 6.35 -9.34 -8.56
N ALA A 41 5.40 -9.12 -7.66
CA ALA A 41 5.64 -8.85 -6.25
C ALA A 41 5.88 -10.17 -5.48
N GLN A 42 6.72 -10.08 -4.44
CA GLN A 42 7.16 -11.23 -3.66
C GLN A 42 6.94 -11.06 -2.16
N GLY A 43 6.25 -10.03 -1.73
CA GLY A 43 6.07 -9.86 -0.30
C GLY A 43 5.15 -8.74 0.11
N LEU A 44 4.65 -8.88 1.32
CA LEU A 44 3.88 -7.89 2.05
C LEU A 44 4.76 -7.25 3.12
N HIS A 45 4.71 -5.94 3.19
CA HIS A 45 5.40 -5.13 4.19
C HIS A 45 4.55 -4.99 5.46
N ALA A 46 5.16 -4.56 6.55
CA ALA A 46 4.53 -4.49 7.85
C ALA A 46 3.16 -3.78 7.82
N ARG A 47 3.01 -2.61 7.14
CA ARG A 47 1.71 -1.93 7.07
C ARG A 47 0.64 -2.75 6.34
N SER A 48 0.99 -3.44 5.26
CA SER A 48 0.03 -4.31 4.56
C SER A 48 -0.33 -5.56 5.38
N ILE A 49 0.61 -6.07 6.17
CA ILE A 49 0.36 -7.17 7.12
C ILE A 49 -0.60 -6.71 8.21
N GLU A 50 -0.41 -5.51 8.76
CA GLU A 50 -1.33 -4.90 9.72
C GLU A 50 -2.74 -4.72 9.15
N VAL A 51 -2.86 -4.27 7.88
CA VAL A 51 -4.15 -4.18 7.18
C VAL A 51 -4.86 -5.52 7.12
N LEU A 52 -4.13 -6.59 6.80
CA LEU A 52 -4.71 -7.94 6.79
C LEU A 52 -5.11 -8.42 8.20
N ASP A 53 -4.31 -8.10 9.22
CA ASP A 53 -4.64 -8.47 10.62
C ASP A 53 -5.86 -7.71 11.12
N GLN A 54 -5.94 -6.40 10.85
CA GLN A 54 -7.11 -5.58 11.17
C GLN A 54 -8.41 -6.07 10.51
N ARG A 55 -8.34 -6.88 9.48
CA ARG A 55 -9.49 -7.52 8.81
C ARG A 55 -9.63 -9.00 9.12
N GLY A 56 -8.79 -9.55 10.02
CA GLY A 56 -8.81 -10.96 10.39
C GLY A 56 -8.40 -11.90 9.25
N LEU A 57 -7.69 -11.38 8.24
CA LEU A 57 -7.26 -12.15 7.07
C LEU A 57 -5.86 -12.74 7.23
N LEU A 58 -5.03 -12.18 8.11
CA LEU A 58 -3.61 -12.51 8.21
C LEU A 58 -3.36 -14.01 8.41
N GLU A 59 -4.18 -14.67 9.22
CA GLU A 59 -4.06 -16.12 9.51
C GLU A 59 -4.20 -17.01 8.26
N ARG A 60 -4.85 -16.50 7.19
CA ARG A 60 -4.94 -17.22 5.90
C ARG A 60 -3.65 -17.08 5.07
N PHE A 61 -2.87 -16.01 5.31
CA PHE A 61 -1.64 -15.71 4.56
C PHE A 61 -0.41 -16.35 5.19
N LEU A 62 -0.32 -16.38 6.52
CA LEU A 62 0.86 -16.86 7.25
C LEU A 62 1.30 -18.28 6.87
N PRO A 63 0.41 -19.28 6.71
CA PRO A 63 0.81 -20.63 6.34
C PRO A 63 1.38 -20.76 4.92
N LEU A 64 1.06 -19.79 4.04
CA LEU A 64 1.43 -19.79 2.62
C LEU A 64 2.61 -18.85 2.32
N GLY A 65 3.05 -18.08 3.31
CA GLY A 65 4.18 -17.20 3.23
C GLY A 65 5.31 -17.61 4.19
N ARG A 66 6.45 -16.91 4.05
CA ARG A 66 7.58 -17.06 4.99
C ARG A 66 7.91 -15.69 5.58
N GLN A 67 8.03 -15.63 6.89
CA GLN A 67 8.45 -14.42 7.59
C GLN A 67 9.96 -14.24 7.48
N PHE A 68 10.38 -13.05 7.07
CA PHE A 68 11.79 -12.68 7.01
C PHE A 68 12.03 -11.38 7.77
N ARG A 69 13.08 -11.39 8.58
CA ARG A 69 13.68 -10.22 9.19
C ARG A 69 15.01 -9.96 8.50
N VAL A 70 14.96 -9.42 7.28
CA VAL A 70 16.13 -9.23 6.44
C VAL A 70 16.24 -7.76 6.09
N GLY A 71 17.39 -7.18 6.32
CA GLY A 71 17.75 -5.87 5.79
C GLY A 71 17.99 -5.91 4.28
N GLY A 72 18.40 -4.78 3.71
CA GLY A 72 18.75 -4.71 2.28
C GLY A 72 17.62 -4.30 1.34
N PHE A 73 16.48 -3.88 1.88
CA PHE A 73 15.36 -3.37 1.08
C PHE A 73 15.68 -2.04 0.40
N PHE A 74 16.55 -1.22 1.00
CA PHE A 74 16.93 0.06 0.44
C PHE A 74 18.11 -0.10 -0.53
N ALA A 75 17.83 -0.05 -1.82
CA ALA A 75 18.82 -0.16 -2.91
C ALA A 75 19.78 -1.38 -2.80
N GLY A 76 19.38 -2.43 -2.11
CA GLY A 76 20.22 -3.60 -1.85
C GLY A 76 21.43 -3.31 -0.94
N LEU A 77 21.39 -2.27 -0.11
CA LEU A 77 22.36 -2.05 0.96
C LEU A 77 22.17 -3.13 2.02
N GLY A 78 23.26 -3.83 2.38
CA GLY A 78 23.24 -4.84 3.44
C GLY A 78 23.08 -4.16 4.80
N THR A 79 21.96 -4.42 5.47
CA THR A 79 21.68 -3.90 6.82
C THR A 79 21.12 -5.02 7.67
N SER A 80 21.25 -4.89 9.00
CA SER A 80 20.50 -5.71 9.93
C SER A 80 19.02 -5.30 9.92
N TRP A 81 18.12 -6.17 10.35
CA TRP A 81 16.76 -5.78 10.64
C TRP A 81 16.74 -4.98 11.96
N PRO A 82 16.07 -3.81 12.03
CA PRO A 82 15.99 -3.02 13.25
C PRO A 82 15.38 -3.82 14.40
N GLU A 83 15.94 -3.68 15.60
CA GLU A 83 15.45 -4.41 16.77
C GLU A 83 14.05 -3.95 17.19
N ARG A 84 13.77 -2.67 17.03
CA ARG A 84 12.49 -2.05 17.44
C ARG A 84 11.87 -1.28 16.29
N LEU A 85 10.82 -1.85 15.74
CA LEU A 85 9.89 -1.16 14.85
C LEU A 85 8.56 -0.96 15.58
N ASP A 86 7.90 0.16 15.33
CA ASP A 86 6.61 0.47 15.92
C ASP A 86 5.48 -0.38 15.28
N THR A 87 5.57 -1.69 15.43
CA THR A 87 4.59 -2.66 14.88
C THR A 87 4.68 -4.00 15.60
N ALA A 88 3.55 -4.68 15.76
CA ALA A 88 3.51 -6.09 16.20
C ALA A 88 4.04 -7.06 15.12
N HIS A 89 4.10 -6.60 13.85
CA HIS A 89 4.52 -7.40 12.68
C HIS A 89 5.88 -6.96 12.15
N SER A 90 6.92 -6.99 13.01
CA SER A 90 8.29 -6.60 12.67
C SER A 90 8.97 -7.62 11.74
N TYR A 91 8.40 -7.84 10.53
CA TYR A 91 8.92 -8.72 9.49
C TYR A 91 8.32 -8.36 8.13
N VAL A 92 8.90 -8.91 7.07
CA VAL A 92 8.30 -8.96 5.73
C VAL A 92 7.75 -10.37 5.53
N LEU A 93 6.50 -10.47 5.09
CA LEU A 93 5.91 -11.75 4.71
C LEU A 93 6.23 -11.99 3.22
N HIS A 94 7.24 -12.84 2.95
CA HIS A 94 7.53 -13.28 1.60
C HIS A 94 6.44 -14.24 1.13
N ILE A 95 5.61 -13.76 0.23
CA ILE A 95 4.50 -14.49 -0.38
C ILE A 95 4.36 -14.05 -1.84
N PRO A 96 4.31 -14.98 -2.81
CA PRO A 96 4.12 -14.66 -4.21
C PRO A 96 2.81 -13.91 -4.46
N GLN A 97 2.84 -12.94 -5.37
CA GLN A 97 1.66 -12.13 -5.72
C GLN A 97 0.45 -12.99 -6.13
N GLU A 98 0.66 -14.06 -6.88
CA GLU A 98 -0.41 -14.98 -7.30
C GLU A 98 -1.17 -15.60 -6.13
N ILE A 99 -0.47 -15.87 -5.01
CA ILE A 99 -1.09 -16.39 -3.79
C ILE A 99 -1.89 -15.27 -3.11
N THR A 100 -1.32 -14.08 -3.03
CA THR A 100 -2.02 -12.89 -2.47
C THR A 100 -3.30 -12.59 -3.26
N GLU A 101 -3.23 -12.58 -4.59
CA GLU A 101 -4.40 -12.39 -5.47
C GLU A 101 -5.46 -13.46 -5.27
N ARG A 102 -5.05 -14.73 -5.19
CA ARG A 102 -5.96 -15.84 -4.96
C ARG A 102 -6.69 -15.70 -3.62
N LEU A 103 -5.96 -15.46 -2.53
CA LEU A 103 -6.56 -15.32 -1.19
C LEU A 103 -7.53 -14.14 -1.11
N LEU A 104 -7.20 -12.99 -1.70
CA LEU A 104 -8.09 -11.84 -1.75
C LEU A 104 -9.32 -12.11 -2.63
N THR A 105 -9.15 -12.84 -3.76
CA THR A 105 -10.26 -13.21 -4.64
C THR A 105 -11.21 -14.18 -3.94
N GLU A 106 -10.68 -15.19 -3.23
CA GLU A 106 -11.46 -16.13 -2.43
C GLU A 106 -12.27 -15.39 -1.36
N HIS A 107 -11.60 -14.49 -0.62
CA HIS A 107 -12.28 -13.67 0.40
C HIS A 107 -13.35 -12.74 -0.19
N ALA A 108 -13.08 -12.11 -1.34
CA ALA A 108 -14.05 -11.28 -2.04
C ALA A 108 -15.31 -12.09 -2.44
N ALA A 109 -15.11 -13.32 -2.95
CA ALA A 109 -16.21 -14.21 -3.30
C ALA A 109 -17.02 -14.65 -2.06
N GLU A 110 -16.35 -14.99 -0.96
CA GLU A 110 -16.99 -15.29 0.34
C GLU A 110 -17.82 -14.10 0.87
N ALA A 111 -17.33 -12.86 0.67
CA ALA A 111 -18.04 -11.63 1.02
C ALA A 111 -19.20 -11.29 0.05
N GLY A 112 -19.40 -12.09 -1.01
CA GLY A 112 -20.46 -11.87 -1.99
C GLY A 112 -20.16 -10.77 -3.00
N VAL A 113 -18.89 -10.56 -3.36
CA VAL A 113 -18.50 -9.72 -4.51
C VAL A 113 -18.83 -10.44 -5.79
N GLU A 114 -19.51 -9.77 -6.72
CA GLU A 114 -19.68 -10.26 -8.09
C GLU A 114 -18.41 -9.95 -8.89
N ILE A 115 -17.76 -10.99 -9.42
CA ILE A 115 -16.53 -10.87 -10.21
C ILE A 115 -16.81 -11.37 -11.63
N ARG A 116 -16.64 -10.51 -12.63
CA ARG A 116 -16.77 -10.86 -14.07
C ARG A 116 -15.39 -10.75 -14.72
N ARG A 117 -14.92 -11.88 -15.25
CA ARG A 117 -13.69 -11.98 -16.04
C ARG A 117 -13.98 -11.93 -17.53
N GLY A 118 -12.95 -11.61 -18.34
CA GLY A 118 -13.10 -11.43 -19.79
C GLY A 118 -13.88 -10.16 -20.14
N CYS A 119 -13.98 -9.20 -19.23
CA CYS A 119 -14.78 -7.98 -19.36
C CYS A 119 -13.87 -6.76 -19.47
N GLU A 120 -13.47 -6.42 -20.69
CA GLU A 120 -12.64 -5.24 -20.95
C GLU A 120 -13.49 -3.97 -21.03
N VAL A 121 -13.16 -2.97 -20.20
CA VAL A 121 -13.78 -1.64 -20.23
C VAL A 121 -13.15 -0.82 -21.35
N VAL A 122 -13.99 -0.29 -22.25
CA VAL A 122 -13.56 0.53 -23.39
C VAL A 122 -14.19 1.91 -23.42
N GLY A 123 -15.25 2.16 -22.62
CA GLY A 123 -15.94 3.43 -22.55
C GLY A 123 -16.38 3.78 -21.13
N LEU A 124 -16.39 5.08 -20.83
CA LEU A 124 -16.81 5.64 -19.56
C LEU A 124 -17.51 6.98 -19.77
N GLY A 125 -18.64 7.18 -19.12
CA GLY A 125 -19.34 8.46 -19.06
C GLY A 125 -20.01 8.65 -17.72
N GLN A 126 -20.05 9.86 -17.19
CA GLN A 126 -20.69 10.16 -15.90
C GLN A 126 -21.65 11.35 -16.01
N ASP A 127 -22.68 11.32 -15.18
CA ASP A 127 -23.64 12.39 -14.95
C ASP A 127 -23.93 12.54 -13.45
N ASP A 128 -24.92 13.35 -13.09
CA ASP A 128 -25.27 13.64 -11.67
C ASP A 128 -25.77 12.39 -10.93
N ASP A 129 -26.32 11.39 -11.63
CA ASP A 129 -26.91 10.19 -11.04
C ASP A 129 -25.95 8.99 -10.97
N GLY A 130 -24.84 9.01 -11.73
CA GLY A 130 -23.90 7.88 -11.71
C GLY A 130 -22.94 7.83 -12.89
N VAL A 131 -22.34 6.66 -13.06
CA VAL A 131 -21.32 6.39 -14.08
C VAL A 131 -21.76 5.23 -14.96
N GLY A 132 -21.78 5.48 -16.28
CA GLY A 132 -21.95 4.45 -17.30
C GLY A 132 -20.60 3.87 -17.71
N VAL A 133 -20.53 2.56 -17.85
CA VAL A 133 -19.35 1.80 -18.30
C VAL A 133 -19.74 1.00 -19.55
N GLU A 134 -18.92 1.07 -20.59
CA GLU A 134 -19.10 0.28 -21.82
C GLU A 134 -17.99 -0.76 -21.93
N LEU A 135 -18.38 -2.01 -22.17
CA LEU A 135 -17.47 -3.13 -22.38
C LEU A 135 -17.17 -3.36 -23.87
N ALA A 136 -16.07 -4.03 -24.16
CA ALA A 136 -15.64 -4.32 -25.52
C ALA A 136 -16.66 -5.15 -26.34
N ASP A 137 -17.53 -5.91 -25.69
CA ASP A 137 -18.62 -6.67 -26.33
C ASP A 137 -19.89 -5.83 -26.59
N GLY A 138 -19.84 -4.52 -26.27
CA GLY A 138 -20.97 -3.59 -26.40
C GLY A 138 -21.93 -3.58 -25.19
N THR A 139 -21.69 -4.39 -24.18
CA THR A 139 -22.48 -4.37 -22.94
C THR A 139 -22.32 -3.02 -22.22
N ARG A 140 -23.43 -2.46 -21.76
CA ARG A 140 -23.44 -1.23 -20.97
C ARG A 140 -23.89 -1.49 -19.54
N LEU A 141 -23.12 -1.01 -18.60
CA LEU A 141 -23.37 -1.14 -17.16
C LEU A 141 -23.47 0.26 -16.54
N ARG A 142 -24.12 0.35 -15.37
CA ARG A 142 -24.23 1.61 -14.63
C ARG A 142 -24.07 1.38 -13.12
N ALA A 143 -23.32 2.29 -12.47
CA ALA A 143 -23.12 2.29 -11.03
C ALA A 143 -23.14 3.74 -10.50
N ARG A 144 -23.26 3.89 -9.18
CA ARG A 144 -23.14 5.22 -8.53
C ARG A 144 -21.71 5.75 -8.59
N TYR A 145 -20.72 4.85 -8.47
CA TYR A 145 -19.30 5.14 -8.53
C TYR A 145 -18.55 4.08 -9.33
N VAL A 146 -17.41 4.49 -9.90
CA VAL A 146 -16.46 3.59 -10.57
C VAL A 146 -15.07 3.83 -9.97
N VAL A 147 -14.33 2.75 -9.71
CA VAL A 147 -12.94 2.85 -9.27
C VAL A 147 -12.04 2.09 -10.25
N GLY A 148 -11.10 2.82 -10.88
CA GLY A 148 -10.06 2.25 -11.74
C GLY A 148 -8.92 1.68 -10.90
N CYS A 149 -8.82 0.34 -10.88
CA CYS A 149 -7.73 -0.45 -10.33
C CYS A 149 -7.03 -1.27 -11.45
N ASP A 150 -7.08 -0.77 -12.68
CA ASP A 150 -6.76 -1.44 -13.94
C ASP A 150 -5.28 -1.30 -14.36
N GLY A 151 -4.42 -1.04 -13.38
CA GLY A 151 -2.97 -1.10 -13.54
C GLY A 151 -2.35 0.11 -14.26
N GLY A 152 -1.03 0.09 -14.44
CA GLY A 152 -0.26 1.25 -14.92
C GLY A 152 -0.64 1.77 -16.30
N ARG A 153 -1.26 0.92 -17.13
CA ARG A 153 -1.79 1.29 -18.46
C ARG A 153 -3.26 1.71 -18.43
N SER A 154 -3.80 2.00 -17.25
CA SER A 154 -5.20 2.26 -16.95
C SER A 154 -5.99 2.88 -18.10
N THR A 155 -7.03 2.19 -18.52
CA THR A 155 -8.05 2.67 -19.47
C THR A 155 -8.95 3.69 -18.78
N VAL A 156 -9.32 3.45 -17.53
CA VAL A 156 -10.16 4.38 -16.73
C VAL A 156 -9.51 5.75 -16.64
N ARG A 157 -8.21 5.81 -16.24
CA ARG A 157 -7.46 7.09 -16.17
C ARG A 157 -7.46 7.84 -17.51
N LYS A 158 -7.23 7.12 -18.63
CA LYS A 158 -7.19 7.70 -19.97
C LYS A 158 -8.55 8.24 -20.41
N LEU A 159 -9.61 7.49 -20.16
CA LEU A 159 -10.98 7.90 -20.47
C LEU A 159 -11.42 9.14 -19.68
N LEU A 160 -10.89 9.29 -18.45
CA LEU A 160 -11.10 10.49 -17.63
C LEU A 160 -10.28 11.70 -18.09
N GLY A 161 -9.30 11.53 -18.98
CA GLY A 161 -8.39 12.59 -19.37
C GLY A 161 -7.46 13.06 -18.23
N VAL A 162 -7.25 12.21 -17.19
CA VAL A 162 -6.37 12.54 -16.07
C VAL A 162 -4.91 12.45 -16.51
N GLY A 163 -4.16 13.53 -16.33
CA GLY A 163 -2.73 13.60 -16.59
C GLY A 163 -1.96 12.59 -15.75
N PHE A 164 -0.88 12.07 -16.32
CA PHE A 164 0.02 11.09 -15.68
C PHE A 164 1.47 11.52 -15.84
N PRO A 165 1.83 12.70 -15.29
CA PRO A 165 3.17 13.26 -15.39
C PRO A 165 4.21 12.38 -14.71
N GLY A 166 5.47 12.58 -15.10
CA GLY A 166 6.64 11.88 -14.58
C GLY A 166 7.60 11.42 -15.67
N GLU A 167 8.52 10.53 -15.31
CA GLU A 167 9.59 10.09 -16.21
C GLU A 167 9.15 8.84 -16.99
N PRO A 168 9.39 8.80 -18.31
CA PRO A 168 9.26 7.57 -19.08
C PRO A 168 10.36 6.58 -18.71
N SER A 169 10.17 5.30 -18.99
CA SER A 169 11.26 4.33 -18.87
C SER A 169 12.44 4.70 -19.74
N ARG A 170 13.61 4.66 -19.13
CA ARG A 170 14.91 4.79 -19.79
C ARG A 170 15.63 3.45 -19.91
N VAL A 171 15.31 2.53 -19.02
CA VAL A 171 15.86 1.18 -18.97
C VAL A 171 14.75 0.17 -18.69
N GLU A 172 14.93 -1.04 -19.17
CA GLU A 172 14.06 -2.17 -18.85
C GLU A 172 14.87 -3.30 -18.22
N THR A 173 14.16 -4.12 -17.47
CA THR A 173 14.67 -5.30 -16.81
C THR A 173 13.77 -6.48 -17.19
N LEU A 174 14.39 -7.57 -17.60
CA LEU A 174 13.72 -8.85 -17.85
C LEU A 174 13.58 -9.58 -16.51
N LEU A 175 12.42 -10.17 -16.29
CA LEU A 175 12.10 -10.94 -15.09
C LEU A 175 11.32 -12.18 -15.51
N GLY A 176 11.78 -13.35 -15.09
CA GLY A 176 11.10 -14.60 -15.41
C GLY A 176 11.38 -15.70 -14.41
N VAL A 177 10.59 -16.76 -14.48
CA VAL A 177 10.81 -18.01 -13.78
C VAL A 177 11.06 -19.10 -14.81
N MET A 178 12.20 -19.77 -14.69
CA MET A 178 12.67 -20.80 -15.62
C MET A 178 13.57 -21.80 -14.94
N GLU A 179 13.82 -22.92 -15.58
CA GLU A 179 14.81 -23.89 -15.14
C GLU A 179 16.20 -23.50 -15.63
N LEU A 180 17.24 -23.75 -14.81
CA LEU A 180 18.65 -23.60 -15.16
C LEU A 180 19.32 -24.95 -15.04
N ALA A 181 20.08 -25.35 -16.09
CA ALA A 181 20.76 -26.64 -16.13
C ALA A 181 22.10 -26.65 -15.38
N GLU A 182 22.74 -25.48 -15.20
CA GLU A 182 24.01 -25.36 -14.49
C GLU A 182 23.85 -25.61 -12.98
N PRO A 183 24.90 -26.17 -12.32
CA PRO A 183 24.87 -26.39 -10.87
C PRO A 183 24.61 -25.09 -10.09
N ALA A 184 23.83 -25.16 -9.02
CA ALA A 184 23.45 -24.01 -8.20
C ALA A 184 24.66 -23.20 -7.70
N GLN A 185 25.79 -23.86 -7.38
CA GLN A 185 27.01 -23.20 -6.95
C GLN A 185 27.64 -22.37 -8.07
N THR A 186 27.62 -22.87 -9.31
CA THR A 186 28.11 -22.16 -10.51
C THR A 186 27.25 -20.92 -10.74
N VAL A 187 25.91 -21.07 -10.72
CA VAL A 187 24.97 -19.95 -10.87
C VAL A 187 25.25 -18.90 -9.81
N ALA A 188 25.34 -19.30 -8.54
CA ALA A 188 25.57 -18.38 -7.42
C ALA A 188 26.90 -17.62 -7.55
N SER A 189 27.99 -18.30 -7.97
CA SER A 189 29.29 -17.69 -8.13
C SER A 189 29.32 -16.66 -9.27
N VAL A 190 28.72 -16.97 -10.42
CA VAL A 190 28.62 -16.03 -11.56
C VAL A 190 27.73 -14.84 -11.17
N VAL A 191 26.58 -15.07 -10.53
CA VAL A 191 25.71 -13.99 -10.06
C VAL A 191 26.45 -13.06 -9.09
N ALA A 192 27.19 -13.61 -8.13
CA ALA A 192 27.97 -12.82 -7.18
C ALA A 192 29.01 -11.93 -7.86
N GLU A 193 29.70 -12.45 -8.89
CA GLU A 193 30.70 -11.69 -9.66
C GLU A 193 30.05 -10.57 -10.48
N VAL A 194 28.99 -10.88 -11.25
CA VAL A 194 28.27 -9.90 -12.06
C VAL A 194 27.67 -8.79 -11.22
N ARG A 195 27.15 -9.11 -10.04
CA ARG A 195 26.54 -8.11 -9.15
C ARG A 195 27.53 -7.07 -8.61
N LYS A 196 28.83 -7.29 -8.70
CA LYS A 196 29.81 -6.24 -8.37
C LYS A 196 29.71 -5.02 -9.29
N THR A 197 29.26 -5.22 -10.53
CA THR A 197 29.16 -4.19 -11.57
C THR A 197 27.73 -4.00 -12.12
N GLN A 198 26.82 -4.94 -11.87
CA GLN A 198 25.44 -4.91 -12.36
C GLN A 198 24.46 -5.39 -11.30
N LEU A 199 23.95 -4.47 -10.50
CA LEU A 199 23.04 -4.78 -9.38
C LEU A 199 21.66 -5.33 -9.81
N ARG A 200 21.27 -5.11 -11.08
CA ARG A 200 20.01 -5.61 -11.65
C ARG A 200 20.13 -7.00 -12.26
N PHE A 201 21.19 -7.73 -11.95
CA PHE A 201 21.41 -9.10 -12.41
C PHE A 201 21.25 -10.08 -11.25
N GLY A 202 20.56 -11.20 -11.47
CA GLY A 202 20.37 -12.21 -10.44
C GLY A 202 19.65 -13.45 -10.92
N ALA A 203 19.91 -14.57 -10.22
CA ALA A 203 19.17 -15.82 -10.35
C ALA A 203 18.96 -16.39 -8.95
N MET A 204 17.73 -16.30 -8.44
CA MET A 204 17.36 -16.77 -7.11
C MET A 204 16.69 -18.13 -7.21
N PRO A 205 17.19 -19.17 -6.52
CA PRO A 205 16.59 -20.49 -6.55
C PRO A 205 15.21 -20.48 -5.86
N LEU A 206 14.23 -21.14 -6.48
CA LEU A 206 12.87 -21.35 -5.95
C LEU A 206 12.62 -22.79 -5.52
N GLY A 207 13.57 -23.69 -5.73
CA GLY A 207 13.43 -25.14 -5.54
C GLY A 207 13.21 -25.88 -6.87
N ASP A 208 13.38 -27.19 -6.87
CA ASP A 208 13.10 -28.10 -8.00
C ASP A 208 13.74 -27.67 -9.34
N GLY A 209 14.94 -27.10 -9.30
CA GLY A 209 15.65 -26.61 -10.51
C GLY A 209 15.11 -25.29 -11.06
N LEU A 210 14.08 -24.71 -10.48
CA LEU A 210 13.48 -23.45 -10.85
C LEU A 210 14.23 -22.26 -10.25
N TYR A 211 14.40 -21.23 -11.05
CA TYR A 211 15.02 -19.97 -10.66
C TYR A 211 14.15 -18.77 -11.07
N ARG A 212 14.10 -17.77 -10.20
CA ARG A 212 13.68 -16.43 -10.55
C ARG A 212 14.87 -15.69 -11.11
N VAL A 213 14.84 -15.42 -12.42
CA VAL A 213 15.95 -14.79 -13.17
C VAL A 213 15.61 -13.34 -13.44
N VAL A 214 16.56 -12.46 -13.14
CA VAL A 214 16.49 -11.02 -13.38
C VAL A 214 17.74 -10.61 -14.18
N THR A 215 17.56 -9.88 -15.28
CA THR A 215 18.68 -9.35 -16.07
C THR A 215 18.26 -8.04 -16.75
N PRO A 216 19.20 -7.06 -16.94
CA PRO A 216 18.90 -5.90 -17.76
C PRO A 216 18.48 -6.32 -19.16
N ALA A 217 17.51 -5.64 -19.75
CA ALA A 217 17.18 -5.76 -21.17
C ALA A 217 18.22 -5.00 -22.01
N GLU A 218 18.29 -5.30 -23.29
CA GLU A 218 19.18 -4.60 -24.25
C GLU A 218 18.81 -3.11 -24.40
N GLY A 219 17.52 -2.81 -24.26
CA GLY A 219 16.98 -1.46 -24.35
C GLY A 219 15.53 -1.43 -23.93
N VAL A 220 14.87 -0.30 -24.14
CA VAL A 220 13.43 -0.13 -23.93
C VAL A 220 12.70 -0.67 -25.16
N ALA A 221 11.83 -1.65 -24.98
CA ALA A 221 11.06 -2.22 -26.07
C ALA A 221 10.10 -1.20 -26.70
N GLU A 222 10.06 -1.14 -28.02
CA GLU A 222 9.08 -0.31 -28.76
C GLU A 222 7.65 -0.75 -28.46
N ASP A 223 7.39 -2.06 -28.55
CA ASP A 223 6.13 -2.68 -28.14
C ASP A 223 6.28 -3.40 -26.80
N ARG A 224 5.81 -2.73 -25.75
CA ARG A 224 5.80 -3.27 -24.39
C ARG A 224 4.65 -4.26 -24.13
N ALA A 225 3.73 -4.43 -25.06
CA ALA A 225 2.65 -5.41 -24.95
C ALA A 225 3.17 -6.82 -25.23
N THR A 226 4.19 -6.93 -26.11
CA THR A 226 4.81 -8.20 -26.44
C THR A 226 5.69 -8.69 -25.29
N ALA A 227 5.41 -9.92 -24.81
CA ALA A 227 6.21 -10.58 -23.80
C ALA A 227 7.64 -10.85 -24.31
N PRO A 228 8.68 -10.76 -23.45
CA PRO A 228 10.02 -11.13 -23.84
C PRO A 228 10.11 -12.63 -24.13
N THR A 229 11.06 -13.01 -25.01
CA THR A 229 11.31 -14.40 -25.35
C THR A 229 12.41 -15.01 -24.47
N LEU A 230 12.47 -16.33 -24.38
CA LEU A 230 13.55 -17.03 -23.70
C LEU A 230 14.91 -16.74 -24.37
N ASP A 231 14.96 -16.58 -25.68
CA ASP A 231 16.19 -16.24 -26.40
C ASP A 231 16.68 -14.84 -26.06
N GLU A 232 15.80 -13.89 -25.79
CA GLU A 232 16.19 -12.58 -25.28
C GLU A 232 16.85 -12.71 -23.90
N PHE A 233 16.27 -13.49 -22.98
CA PHE A 233 16.90 -13.81 -21.70
C PHE A 233 18.28 -14.44 -21.87
N LYS A 234 18.39 -15.46 -22.72
CA LYS A 234 19.67 -16.15 -22.99
C LYS A 234 20.75 -15.20 -23.51
N ARG A 235 20.40 -14.29 -24.44
CA ARG A 235 21.32 -13.26 -24.92
C ARG A 235 21.83 -12.39 -23.79
N GLN A 236 20.93 -11.89 -22.94
CA GLN A 236 21.31 -10.99 -21.84
C GLN A 236 22.09 -11.73 -20.75
N LEU A 237 21.76 -12.96 -20.42
CA LEU A 237 22.51 -13.79 -19.48
C LEU A 237 23.94 -14.01 -19.96
N ARG A 238 24.15 -14.31 -21.27
CA ARG A 238 25.49 -14.43 -21.87
C ARG A 238 26.24 -13.11 -21.90
N ALA A 239 25.56 -12.00 -22.20
CA ALA A 239 26.16 -10.68 -22.25
C ALA A 239 26.76 -10.24 -20.90
N PHE A 240 26.10 -10.53 -19.80
CA PHE A 240 26.54 -10.14 -18.47
C PHE A 240 27.29 -11.24 -17.73
N GLY A 241 26.82 -12.49 -17.80
CA GLY A 241 27.36 -13.63 -17.05
C GLY A 241 28.30 -14.54 -17.82
N GLY A 242 28.48 -14.32 -19.13
CA GLY A 242 29.28 -15.18 -19.99
C GLY A 242 28.63 -16.54 -20.30
N THR A 243 27.48 -16.84 -19.69
CA THR A 243 26.72 -18.08 -19.85
C THR A 243 25.23 -17.79 -19.77
N ASP A 244 24.42 -18.61 -20.44
CA ASP A 244 22.96 -18.58 -20.25
C ASP A 244 22.47 -19.57 -19.18
N PHE A 245 23.41 -20.19 -18.45
CA PHE A 245 23.17 -21.23 -17.44
C PHE A 245 22.36 -22.43 -17.94
N GLY A 246 22.26 -22.64 -19.26
CA GLY A 246 21.38 -23.65 -19.84
C GLY A 246 19.90 -23.38 -19.57
N ALA A 247 19.49 -22.12 -19.59
CA ALA A 247 18.11 -21.69 -19.31
C ALA A 247 17.11 -22.35 -20.25
N HIS A 248 16.05 -22.97 -19.69
CA HIS A 248 15.00 -23.66 -20.44
C HIS A 248 13.67 -23.67 -19.69
N SER A 249 12.63 -24.24 -20.30
CA SER A 249 11.31 -24.47 -19.66
C SER A 249 10.76 -23.24 -18.90
N PRO A 250 10.62 -22.07 -19.54
CA PRO A 250 10.11 -20.90 -18.83
C PRO A 250 8.67 -21.12 -18.38
N ARG A 251 8.38 -20.80 -17.12
CA ARG A 251 7.01 -20.79 -16.57
C ARG A 251 6.28 -19.53 -16.96
N TRP A 252 6.97 -18.40 -16.86
CA TRP A 252 6.52 -17.11 -17.35
C TRP A 252 7.71 -16.18 -17.57
N LEU A 253 7.56 -15.25 -18.49
CA LEU A 253 8.54 -14.22 -18.82
C LEU A 253 7.84 -12.86 -18.82
N SER A 254 8.50 -11.84 -18.34
CA SER A 254 7.99 -10.47 -18.23
C SER A 254 9.10 -9.45 -18.37
N ARG A 255 8.73 -8.21 -18.63
CA ARG A 255 9.63 -7.06 -18.56
C ARG A 255 8.98 -5.94 -17.76
N PHE A 256 9.79 -5.15 -17.10
CA PHE A 256 9.36 -3.92 -16.46
C PHE A 256 10.40 -2.83 -16.67
N GLY A 257 9.92 -1.60 -16.69
CA GLY A 257 10.78 -0.43 -16.82
C GLY A 257 10.90 0.34 -15.52
N ASP A 258 11.69 1.40 -15.57
CA ASP A 258 11.91 2.33 -14.48
C ASP A 258 11.02 3.59 -14.58
N ALA A 259 9.93 3.53 -15.35
CA ALA A 259 9.00 4.64 -15.43
C ALA A 259 8.46 5.01 -14.03
N THR A 260 8.43 6.31 -13.76
CA THR A 260 7.94 6.86 -12.51
C THR A 260 6.90 7.92 -12.83
N ARG A 261 5.63 7.67 -12.51
CA ARG A 261 4.51 8.55 -12.87
C ARG A 261 3.47 8.57 -11.77
N LEU A 262 2.84 9.73 -11.57
CA LEU A 262 1.80 9.97 -10.59
C LEU A 262 0.61 10.66 -11.26
N ALA A 263 -0.61 10.16 -11.06
CA ALA A 263 -1.81 10.79 -11.57
C ALA A 263 -2.07 12.12 -10.87
N GLU A 264 -2.38 13.15 -11.63
CA GLU A 264 -2.63 14.49 -11.11
C GLU A 264 -3.82 14.54 -10.15
N ARG A 265 -4.78 13.65 -10.35
CA ARG A 265 -5.98 13.54 -9.52
C ARG A 265 -6.36 12.08 -9.32
N TYR A 266 -6.74 11.73 -8.09
CA TYR A 266 -7.25 10.39 -7.76
C TYR A 266 -8.77 10.31 -7.85
N ARG A 267 -9.44 11.46 -7.99
CA ARG A 267 -10.89 11.56 -8.14
C ARG A 267 -11.27 12.57 -9.23
N VAL A 268 -12.24 12.21 -10.06
CA VAL A 268 -12.94 13.11 -10.99
C VAL A 268 -14.43 12.79 -10.91
N GLY A 269 -15.16 13.63 -10.20
CA GLY A 269 -16.59 13.39 -9.96
C GLY A 269 -16.84 12.09 -9.20
N ARG A 270 -17.50 11.14 -9.87
CA ARG A 270 -17.85 9.81 -9.32
C ARG A 270 -16.89 8.70 -9.73
N VAL A 271 -15.77 9.05 -10.35
CA VAL A 271 -14.75 8.08 -10.76
C VAL A 271 -13.45 8.32 -10.01
N LEU A 272 -12.89 7.25 -9.44
CA LEU A 272 -11.65 7.29 -8.65
C LEU A 272 -10.60 6.36 -9.24
N LEU A 273 -9.33 6.57 -8.87
CA LEU A 273 -8.18 5.75 -9.28
C LEU A 273 -7.46 5.24 -8.05
N ALA A 274 -7.00 3.98 -8.07
CA ALA A 274 -6.23 3.38 -6.98
C ALA A 274 -5.14 2.44 -7.50
N GLY A 275 -4.07 2.27 -6.72
CA GLY A 275 -2.93 1.44 -7.09
C GLY A 275 -2.21 1.93 -8.35
N ASP A 276 -1.72 1.00 -9.15
CA ASP A 276 -0.95 1.33 -10.37
C ASP A 276 -1.73 2.19 -11.38
N ALA A 277 -3.06 2.25 -11.30
CA ALA A 277 -3.85 3.18 -12.11
C ALA A 277 -3.58 4.64 -11.74
N ALA A 278 -3.24 4.92 -10.48
CA ALA A 278 -2.93 6.23 -9.93
C ALA A 278 -1.42 6.54 -9.88
N HIS A 279 -0.56 5.53 -9.70
CA HIS A 279 0.89 5.70 -9.55
C HIS A 279 1.67 4.48 -10.02
N ILE A 280 2.76 4.71 -10.71
CA ILE A 280 3.72 3.68 -11.10
C ILE A 280 5.14 4.11 -10.74
N HIS A 281 5.94 3.15 -10.35
CA HIS A 281 7.35 3.34 -10.02
C HIS A 281 8.14 2.04 -10.24
N PRO A 282 9.47 2.09 -10.29
CA PRO A 282 10.32 0.90 -10.33
C PRO A 282 10.05 -0.02 -9.12
N PRO A 283 10.17 -1.35 -9.26
CA PRO A 283 9.85 -2.30 -8.20
C PRO A 283 10.89 -2.35 -7.08
N THR A 284 11.77 -1.35 -6.98
CA THR A 284 12.76 -1.23 -5.90
C THR A 284 12.08 -1.15 -4.54
N GLY A 285 12.56 -1.95 -3.60
CA GLY A 285 11.97 -2.04 -2.27
C GLY A 285 10.62 -2.76 -2.19
N GLY A 286 10.03 -3.23 -3.31
CA GLY A 286 8.80 -4.02 -3.32
C GLY A 286 7.53 -3.27 -2.89
N GLN A 287 7.46 -1.95 -3.12
CA GLN A 287 6.43 -1.09 -2.52
C GLN A 287 5.09 -1.07 -3.26
N GLY A 288 5.04 -1.31 -4.61
CA GLY A 288 3.85 -1.04 -5.43
C GLY A 288 2.58 -1.78 -5.00
N LEU A 289 2.64 -3.10 -4.84
CA LEU A 289 1.51 -3.90 -4.37
C LEU A 289 1.04 -3.43 -2.98
N ASN A 290 1.99 -3.16 -2.10
CA ASN A 290 1.72 -2.70 -0.73
C ASN A 290 1.02 -1.33 -0.72
N LEU A 291 1.48 -0.40 -1.56
CA LEU A 291 0.89 0.93 -1.72
C LEU A 291 -0.56 0.83 -2.21
N GLY A 292 -0.84 -0.04 -3.21
CA GLY A 292 -2.18 -0.26 -3.73
C GLY A 292 -3.14 -0.89 -2.72
N ILE A 293 -2.69 -1.83 -1.88
CA ILE A 293 -3.49 -2.38 -0.78
C ILE A 293 -3.87 -1.27 0.21
N GLN A 294 -2.93 -0.40 0.54
CA GLN A 294 -3.16 0.72 1.45
C GLN A 294 -4.08 1.79 0.84
N ASP A 295 -4.01 2.03 -0.46
CA ASP A 295 -4.98 2.89 -1.16
C ASP A 295 -6.40 2.34 -1.03
N ALA A 296 -6.57 1.04 -1.29
CA ALA A 296 -7.85 0.36 -1.17
C ALA A 296 -8.42 0.43 0.25
N PHE A 297 -7.56 0.26 1.25
CA PHE A 297 -7.91 0.32 2.67
C PHE A 297 -8.34 1.72 3.10
N ASN A 298 -7.67 2.77 2.63
CA ASN A 298 -8.02 4.15 2.90
C ASN A 298 -9.31 4.57 2.18
N LEU A 299 -9.49 4.14 0.91
CA LEU A 299 -10.63 4.52 0.08
C LEU A 299 -11.91 3.79 0.47
N GLY A 300 -11.83 2.50 0.82
CA GLY A 300 -12.99 1.62 0.94
C GLY A 300 -14.06 2.15 1.88
N TRP A 301 -13.68 2.49 3.11
CA TRP A 301 -14.62 3.00 4.11
C TRP A 301 -15.16 4.41 3.77
N LYS A 302 -14.33 5.28 3.17
CA LYS A 302 -14.74 6.64 2.77
C LYS A 302 -15.81 6.59 1.66
N LEU A 303 -15.58 5.75 0.67
CA LEU A 303 -16.54 5.54 -0.41
C LEU A 303 -17.82 4.86 0.10
N ALA A 304 -17.70 3.93 1.02
CA ALA A 304 -18.85 3.30 1.67
C ALA A 304 -19.68 4.31 2.48
N ALA A 305 -19.01 5.20 3.22
CA ALA A 305 -19.65 6.29 3.95
C ALA A 305 -20.45 7.23 3.02
N GLU A 306 -19.85 7.60 1.89
CA GLU A 306 -20.49 8.42 0.86
C GLU A 306 -21.73 7.75 0.27
N ILE A 307 -21.64 6.44 -0.01
CA ILE A 307 -22.77 5.65 -0.53
C ILE A 307 -23.87 5.52 0.50
N ALA A 308 -23.52 5.33 1.77
CA ALA A 308 -24.47 5.24 2.87
C ALA A 308 -25.09 6.59 3.26
N GLY A 309 -24.52 7.71 2.76
CA GLY A 309 -25.07 9.06 2.95
C GLY A 309 -24.78 9.68 4.31
N TRP A 310 -23.80 9.15 5.05
CA TRP A 310 -23.36 9.74 6.31
C TRP A 310 -21.97 10.41 6.26
N ALA A 311 -21.29 10.32 5.10
CA ALA A 311 -20.00 10.96 4.92
C ALA A 311 -20.10 12.47 5.17
N PRO A 312 -19.25 13.06 6.03
CA PRO A 312 -19.14 14.51 6.11
C PRO A 312 -18.58 15.08 4.80
N GLU A 313 -18.85 16.34 4.55
CA GLU A 313 -18.33 17.05 3.38
C GLU A 313 -16.79 16.93 3.32
N GLY A 314 -16.26 16.65 2.14
CA GLY A 314 -14.82 16.49 1.91
C GLY A 314 -14.23 15.14 2.32
N LEU A 315 -14.95 14.26 3.01
CA LEU A 315 -14.39 12.97 3.44
C LEU A 315 -13.85 12.15 2.26
N LEU A 316 -14.60 12.04 1.16
CA LEU A 316 -14.14 11.27 0.00
C LEU A 316 -12.99 11.97 -0.73
N ASP A 317 -12.90 13.30 -0.70
CA ASP A 317 -11.79 14.06 -1.28
C ASP A 317 -10.50 13.90 -0.47
N SER A 318 -10.61 13.61 0.83
CA SER A 318 -9.46 13.30 1.67
C SER A 318 -8.70 12.05 1.21
N TYR A 319 -9.29 11.18 0.40
CA TYR A 319 -8.56 10.08 -0.25
C TYR A 319 -7.40 10.61 -1.10
N HIS A 320 -7.64 11.62 -1.92
CA HIS A 320 -6.57 12.23 -2.71
C HIS A 320 -5.55 12.96 -1.83
N SER A 321 -6.00 13.83 -0.92
CA SER A 321 -5.09 14.62 -0.08
C SER A 321 -4.23 13.79 0.88
N GLU A 322 -4.69 12.61 1.28
CA GLU A 322 -3.94 11.67 2.12
C GLU A 322 -3.04 10.74 1.30
N ARG A 323 -3.52 10.17 0.17
CA ARG A 323 -2.79 9.11 -0.54
C ARG A 323 -1.84 9.62 -1.63
N HIS A 324 -2.16 10.75 -2.26
CA HIS A 324 -1.31 11.34 -3.29
C HIS A 324 0.08 11.75 -2.75
N PRO A 325 0.21 12.44 -1.59
CA PRO A 325 1.52 12.74 -1.01
C PRO A 325 2.31 11.49 -0.63
N VAL A 326 1.65 10.45 -0.10
CA VAL A 326 2.30 9.17 0.21
C VAL A 326 2.87 8.51 -1.04
N ALA A 327 2.10 8.49 -2.13
CA ALA A 327 2.60 7.98 -3.41
C ALA A 327 3.76 8.83 -3.94
N ALA A 328 3.68 10.16 -3.86
CA ALA A 328 4.78 11.04 -4.26
C ALA A 328 6.07 10.72 -3.50
N ASP A 329 5.98 10.51 -2.18
CA ASP A 329 7.13 10.14 -1.34
C ASP A 329 7.70 8.76 -1.71
N VAL A 330 6.86 7.78 -2.04
CA VAL A 330 7.30 6.46 -2.55
C VAL A 330 8.01 6.62 -3.90
N LEU A 331 7.51 7.48 -4.79
CA LEU A 331 8.15 7.75 -6.07
C LEU A 331 9.54 8.37 -5.87
N ASP A 332 9.68 9.34 -4.97
CA ASP A 332 10.99 9.96 -4.65
C ASP A 332 11.95 8.96 -4.00
N ASN A 333 11.44 8.15 -3.09
CA ASN A 333 12.22 7.07 -2.48
C ASN A 333 12.76 6.08 -3.54
N THR A 334 11.92 5.68 -4.50
CA THR A 334 12.35 4.75 -5.57
C THR A 334 13.31 5.41 -6.56
N ARG A 335 13.18 6.72 -6.84
CA ARG A 335 14.17 7.50 -7.61
C ARG A 335 15.54 7.49 -6.92
N ALA A 336 15.58 7.77 -5.61
CA ALA A 336 16.82 7.72 -4.83
C ALA A 336 17.46 6.33 -4.88
N GLN A 337 16.68 5.27 -4.73
CA GLN A 337 17.18 3.90 -4.81
C GLN A 337 17.74 3.56 -6.20
N ILE A 338 17.11 3.99 -7.29
CA ILE A 338 17.62 3.79 -8.65
C ILE A 338 18.97 4.49 -8.84
N GLN A 339 19.14 5.71 -8.33
CA GLN A 339 20.41 6.41 -8.38
C GLN A 339 21.51 5.66 -7.63
N LEU A 340 21.20 5.11 -6.45
CA LEU A 340 22.13 4.29 -5.67
C LEU A 340 22.45 2.94 -6.32
N MET A 341 21.63 2.45 -7.25
CA MET A 341 21.91 1.24 -8.03
C MET A 341 22.71 1.52 -9.30
N SER A 342 23.05 2.76 -9.61
CA SER A 342 23.92 3.14 -10.70
C SER A 342 25.37 2.72 -10.40
N THR A 343 26.10 2.36 -11.45
CA THR A 343 27.54 2.02 -11.40
C THR A 343 28.45 3.22 -11.69
N GLU A 344 27.88 4.40 -11.89
CA GLU A 344 28.66 5.64 -12.08
C GLU A 344 29.48 5.97 -10.83
N PRO A 345 30.72 6.50 -10.97
CA PRO A 345 31.62 6.75 -9.85
C PRO A 345 31.00 7.60 -8.74
N GLY A 346 30.21 8.63 -9.09
CA GLY A 346 29.53 9.49 -8.13
C GLY A 346 28.45 8.74 -7.32
N ALA A 347 27.62 7.95 -8.00
CA ALA A 347 26.61 7.13 -7.36
C ALA A 347 27.22 6.08 -6.42
N LEU A 348 28.33 5.42 -6.85
CA LEU A 348 29.07 4.49 -6.02
C LEU A 348 29.68 5.15 -4.78
N ALA A 349 30.14 6.42 -4.88
CA ALA A 349 30.63 7.17 -3.74
C ALA A 349 29.50 7.47 -2.72
N VAL A 350 28.36 7.97 -3.19
CA VAL A 350 27.17 8.20 -2.34
C VAL A 350 26.68 6.89 -1.70
N ARG A 351 26.68 5.79 -2.47
CA ARG A 351 26.30 4.47 -1.96
C ARG A 351 27.21 4.01 -0.82
N ARG A 352 28.54 4.22 -0.94
CA ARG A 352 29.48 3.85 0.14
C ARG A 352 29.22 4.68 1.39
N LEU A 353 29.06 5.99 1.24
CA LEU A 353 28.73 6.86 2.38
C LEU A 353 27.42 6.45 3.05
N LEU A 354 26.37 6.17 2.28
CA LEU A 354 25.10 5.71 2.83
C LEU A 354 25.24 4.34 3.50
N ALA A 355 26.08 3.44 2.95
CA ALA A 355 26.34 2.14 3.58
C ALA A 355 26.97 2.28 4.98
N GLU A 356 27.79 3.30 5.21
CA GLU A 356 28.31 3.61 6.55
C GLU A 356 27.21 4.19 7.46
N LEU A 357 26.33 5.03 6.92
CA LEU A 357 25.26 5.65 7.70
C LEU A 357 24.15 4.66 8.13
N VAL A 358 23.86 3.64 7.33
CA VAL A 358 22.83 2.64 7.69
C VAL A 358 23.27 1.67 8.80
N ASP A 359 24.54 1.71 9.22
CA ASP A 359 24.99 1.02 10.42
C ASP A 359 24.50 1.71 11.72
N PHE A 360 24.10 2.99 11.66
CA PHE A 360 23.39 3.65 12.74
C PHE A 360 21.95 3.16 12.82
N GLU A 361 21.53 2.68 13.99
CA GLU A 361 20.18 2.09 14.18
C GLU A 361 19.06 3.03 13.78
N GLU A 362 19.16 4.31 14.10
CA GLU A 362 18.16 5.34 13.78
C GLU A 362 17.99 5.52 12.28
N VAL A 363 19.09 5.53 11.51
CA VAL A 363 19.06 5.66 10.05
C VAL A 363 18.46 4.42 9.42
N ASN A 364 18.90 3.24 9.87
CA ASN A 364 18.37 1.96 9.39
C ASN A 364 16.86 1.84 9.68
N ARG A 365 16.46 2.14 10.92
CA ARG A 365 15.04 2.15 11.33
C ARG A 365 14.21 3.11 10.48
N TYR A 366 14.65 4.35 10.31
CA TYR A 366 13.98 5.34 9.46
C TYR A 366 13.73 4.82 8.04
N LEU A 367 14.75 4.23 7.39
CA LEU A 367 14.62 3.70 6.04
C LEU A 367 13.68 2.49 5.96
N ILE A 368 13.71 1.61 6.96
CA ILE A 368 12.81 0.45 7.01
C ILE A 368 11.37 0.87 7.27
N GLU A 369 11.14 1.79 8.20
CA GLU A 369 9.81 2.34 8.48
C GLU A 369 9.21 3.03 7.25
N LYS A 370 10.02 3.78 6.52
CA LYS A 370 9.63 4.46 5.27
C LYS A 370 9.22 3.44 4.19
N ILE A 371 10.02 2.41 3.94
CA ILE A 371 9.72 1.38 2.94
C ILE A 371 8.50 0.54 3.34
N THR A 372 8.38 0.23 4.62
CA THR A 372 7.27 -0.59 5.13
C THR A 372 5.98 0.18 5.35
N ALA A 373 6.02 1.50 5.16
CA ALA A 373 4.91 2.45 5.29
C ALA A 373 4.31 2.55 6.70
N ILE A 374 5.02 2.09 7.75
CA ILE A 374 4.56 2.24 9.14
C ILE A 374 4.78 3.65 9.68
N SER A 375 5.65 4.46 9.05
CA SER A 375 5.87 5.86 9.39
C SER A 375 4.86 6.84 8.76
N VAL A 376 3.94 6.35 7.92
CA VAL A 376 2.94 7.21 7.26
C VAL A 376 2.08 7.92 8.30
N ARG A 377 1.99 9.24 8.15
CA ARG A 377 1.13 10.13 8.93
C ARG A 377 0.31 11.00 7.98
N TYR A 378 -1.00 11.04 8.19
CA TYR A 378 -1.88 11.92 7.42
C TYR A 378 -2.00 13.29 8.10
N ASP A 379 -2.07 14.34 7.29
CA ASP A 379 -2.49 15.65 7.76
C ASP A 379 -4.00 15.60 7.99
N ILE A 380 -4.41 15.61 9.25
CA ILE A 380 -5.82 15.54 9.65
C ILE A 380 -6.39 16.92 9.99
N GLY A 381 -5.68 18.02 9.60
CA GLY A 381 -6.12 19.38 9.87
C GLY A 381 -6.04 19.70 11.37
N GLN A 382 -4.83 19.64 11.95
CA GLN A 382 -4.59 20.28 13.24
C GLN A 382 -4.83 21.78 13.08
N ASP A 383 -5.61 22.37 13.96
CA ASP A 383 -5.78 23.82 14.01
C ASP A 383 -4.38 24.45 14.07
N LYS A 384 -4.03 25.25 13.06
CA LYS A 384 -2.71 25.86 12.91
C LYS A 384 -2.42 26.92 13.99
N ASP A 385 -3.33 27.07 14.95
CA ASP A 385 -3.26 28.11 15.98
C ASP A 385 -2.32 27.76 17.14
N ASP A 386 -1.80 26.52 17.23
CA ASP A 386 -0.95 26.08 18.36
C ASP A 386 0.56 26.11 18.09
N ASP A 387 1.03 26.39 16.86
CA ASP A 387 2.47 26.32 16.50
C ASP A 387 3.21 27.68 16.50
N GLU A 388 2.52 28.79 16.79
CA GLU A 388 3.15 30.15 16.90
C GLU A 388 3.52 30.55 18.35
N GLY A 389 3.53 29.61 19.31
CA GLY A 389 3.67 29.88 20.75
C GLY A 389 5.04 29.67 21.40
N ASP A 390 6.10 29.24 20.70
CA ASP A 390 7.45 29.09 21.27
C ASP A 390 8.33 30.34 21.09
N GLY A 391 7.72 31.54 21.19
CA GLY A 391 8.43 32.81 21.37
C GLY A 391 8.40 33.24 22.85
N GLU A 392 9.57 33.34 23.46
CA GLU A 392 9.78 33.85 24.82
C GLU A 392 8.91 35.10 25.13
N ALA A 393 7.89 34.94 25.97
CA ALA A 393 7.32 36.05 26.71
C ALA A 393 6.86 35.54 28.08
N GLY A 394 7.63 35.92 29.10
CA GLY A 394 7.19 35.81 30.48
C GLY A 394 5.92 36.63 30.70
N GLY A 395 4.83 35.94 31.04
CA GLY A 395 3.57 36.51 31.44
C GLY A 395 2.77 35.48 32.26
N GLU A 396 2.77 35.66 33.58
CA GLU A 396 1.87 34.93 34.49
C GLU A 396 0.43 35.28 34.16
N GLY A 397 -0.36 34.31 33.67
CA GLY A 397 -1.79 34.51 33.46
C GLY A 397 -2.52 33.26 32.98
N GLY A 398 -3.20 32.57 33.87
CA GLY A 398 -4.30 31.65 33.53
C GLY A 398 -3.93 30.17 33.45
N ARG A 399 -3.82 29.50 34.59
CA ARG A 399 -3.88 28.05 34.71
C ARG A 399 -5.30 27.59 34.35
N GLY A 400 -5.47 27.12 33.10
CA GLY A 400 -6.58 26.28 32.70
C GLY A 400 -6.27 24.81 33.06
N ASP A 401 -7.30 24.16 33.58
CA ASP A 401 -7.33 22.84 34.21
C ASP A 401 -6.33 21.77 33.70
N GLY A 402 -5.53 21.31 34.62
CA GLY A 402 -5.12 19.95 35.00
C GLY A 402 -4.76 18.88 33.98
N GLN A 403 -4.53 19.14 32.69
CA GLN A 403 -4.01 18.12 31.78
C GLN A 403 -2.50 17.94 32.00
N ASP A 404 -2.08 16.69 32.20
CA ASP A 404 -0.67 16.32 32.26
C ASP A 404 0.00 16.66 30.91
N PRO A 405 0.99 17.59 30.88
CA PRO A 405 1.64 17.99 29.63
C PRO A 405 2.25 16.82 28.85
N ALA A 406 2.70 15.77 29.53
CA ALA A 406 3.23 14.56 28.90
C ALA A 406 2.14 13.79 28.13
N ARG A 407 0.95 13.64 28.70
CA ARG A 407 -0.18 12.99 28.05
C ARG A 407 -0.71 13.79 26.86
N ALA A 408 -0.76 15.11 26.98
CA ALA A 408 -1.15 15.98 25.87
C ALA A 408 -0.16 15.88 24.71
N ARG A 409 1.14 15.79 24.98
CA ARG A 409 2.18 15.56 23.99
C ARG A 409 2.03 14.19 23.33
N ALA A 410 1.89 13.11 24.12
CA ALA A 410 1.68 11.76 23.60
C ALA A 410 0.45 11.69 22.68
N GLY A 411 -0.64 12.37 23.05
CA GLY A 411 -1.84 12.47 22.19
C GLY A 411 -1.54 13.12 20.84
N ARG A 412 -0.85 14.28 20.83
CA ARG A 412 -0.47 14.96 19.58
C ARG A 412 0.45 14.12 18.70
N GLU A 413 1.35 13.35 19.27
CA GLU A 413 2.24 12.46 18.52
C GLU A 413 1.49 11.32 17.79
N LEU A 414 0.35 10.89 18.33
CA LEU A 414 -0.49 9.84 17.72
C LEU A 414 -1.37 10.35 16.56
N LEU A 415 -1.77 11.62 16.58
CA LEU A 415 -2.72 12.17 15.61
C LEU A 415 -2.22 12.01 14.16
N GLY A 416 -3.10 11.52 13.29
CA GLY A 416 -2.81 11.25 11.89
C GLY A 416 -1.97 9.99 11.63
N ARG A 417 -1.42 9.36 12.69
CA ARG A 417 -0.70 8.08 12.56
C ARG A 417 -1.66 6.90 12.60
N ARG A 418 -1.27 5.81 11.98
CA ARG A 418 -1.91 4.52 12.24
C ARG A 418 -1.69 4.12 13.70
N MET A 419 -2.69 3.57 14.34
CA MET A 419 -2.51 2.91 15.63
C MET A 419 -1.88 1.54 15.41
N ARG A 420 -0.79 1.23 16.15
CA ARG A 420 -0.24 -0.13 16.19
C ARG A 420 -1.18 -1.06 16.96
N ASP A 421 -1.03 -2.35 16.75
CA ASP A 421 -1.70 -3.32 17.61
C ASP A 421 -1.12 -3.23 19.02
N VAL A 422 -1.99 -3.16 20.01
CA VAL A 422 -1.62 -3.12 21.43
C VAL A 422 -2.39 -4.22 22.18
N ALA A 423 -1.76 -4.74 23.24
CA ALA A 423 -2.43 -5.67 24.15
C ALA A 423 -3.46 -4.92 25.00
N LEU A 424 -4.64 -5.50 25.12
CA LEU A 424 -5.74 -5.05 25.97
C LEU A 424 -6.03 -6.13 27.02
N GLU A 425 -6.77 -5.80 28.08
CA GLU A 425 -7.17 -6.83 29.07
C GLU A 425 -8.00 -7.97 28.43
N ARG A 426 -8.79 -7.65 27.40
CA ARG A 426 -9.71 -8.60 26.75
C ARG A 426 -9.22 -9.12 25.38
N GLY A 427 -7.95 -8.92 25.03
CA GLY A 427 -7.40 -9.38 23.75
C GLY A 427 -6.48 -8.36 23.10
N ARG A 428 -6.63 -8.12 21.80
CA ARG A 428 -5.80 -7.20 21.03
C ARG A 428 -6.63 -6.13 20.33
N LEU A 429 -6.08 -4.94 20.16
CA LEU A 429 -6.75 -3.82 19.51
C LEU A 429 -7.23 -4.18 18.08
N TYR A 430 -6.41 -4.88 17.31
CA TYR A 430 -6.78 -5.23 15.92
C TYR A 430 -7.95 -6.21 15.82
N GLU A 431 -8.21 -6.99 16.86
CA GLU A 431 -9.42 -7.83 16.91
C GLU A 431 -10.70 -7.02 16.96
N LEU A 432 -10.65 -5.83 17.58
CA LEU A 432 -11.77 -4.89 17.66
C LEU A 432 -12.03 -4.15 16.34
N THR A 433 -11.02 -4.07 15.44
CA THR A 433 -11.13 -3.33 14.17
C THR A 433 -11.61 -4.18 12.98
N ARG A 434 -11.83 -5.48 13.18
CA ARG A 434 -12.23 -6.43 12.11
C ARG A 434 -13.53 -6.04 11.40
N GLY A 435 -14.44 -5.40 12.11
CA GLY A 435 -15.72 -4.92 11.57
C GLY A 435 -15.62 -3.71 10.64
N GLY A 436 -14.43 -3.11 10.48
CA GLY A 436 -14.23 -1.95 9.61
C GLY A 436 -14.92 -0.68 10.09
N ARG A 437 -15.35 -0.61 11.36
CA ARG A 437 -16.01 0.55 11.95
C ARG A 437 -14.99 1.48 12.61
N GLY A 438 -15.37 2.73 12.88
CA GLY A 438 -14.62 3.57 13.80
C GLY A 438 -14.55 2.93 15.19
N LEU A 439 -13.50 3.24 15.96
CA LEU A 439 -13.32 2.69 17.29
C LEU A 439 -12.95 3.80 18.29
N LEU A 440 -13.75 4.00 19.31
CA LEU A 440 -13.37 4.75 20.51
C LEU A 440 -12.87 3.73 21.56
N LEU A 441 -11.56 3.69 21.78
CA LEU A 441 -10.96 2.97 22.91
C LEU A 441 -10.85 3.95 24.09
N ASP A 442 -11.61 3.70 25.15
CA ASP A 442 -11.71 4.54 26.33
C ASP A 442 -11.17 3.82 27.57
N GLN A 443 -9.97 4.19 28.00
CA GLN A 443 -9.34 3.60 29.19
C GLN A 443 -9.95 4.15 30.50
N THR A 444 -10.76 5.19 30.42
CA THR A 444 -11.33 5.86 31.59
C THR A 444 -12.74 5.40 31.94
N GLY A 445 -13.48 4.87 30.97
CA GLY A 445 -14.88 4.51 31.07
C GLY A 445 -15.81 5.72 31.28
N ARG A 446 -15.35 6.94 30.96
CA ARG A 446 -16.09 8.20 31.20
C ARG A 446 -16.63 8.84 29.93
N LEU A 447 -16.22 8.36 28.76
CA LEU A 447 -16.59 8.94 27.48
C LEU A 447 -17.85 8.30 26.90
N SER A 448 -18.41 8.94 25.88
CA SER A 448 -19.55 8.42 25.15
C SER A 448 -19.55 8.86 23.70
N ALA A 449 -19.74 7.90 22.79
CA ALA A 449 -20.00 8.12 21.39
C ALA A 449 -21.40 7.63 20.97
N ALA A 450 -22.38 7.68 21.89
CA ALA A 450 -23.70 7.05 21.71
C ALA A 450 -24.45 7.51 20.44
N GLY A 451 -24.29 8.79 20.04
CA GLY A 451 -24.88 9.32 18.79
C GLY A 451 -24.28 8.76 17.50
N TRP A 452 -23.21 7.99 17.57
CA TRP A 452 -22.52 7.37 16.43
C TRP A 452 -22.41 5.85 16.56
N SER A 453 -23.17 5.23 17.45
CA SER A 453 -23.11 3.79 17.73
C SER A 453 -23.44 2.89 16.51
N ASP A 454 -24.03 3.43 15.46
CA ASP A 454 -24.25 2.76 14.18
C ASP A 454 -22.96 2.64 13.32
N ARG A 455 -21.89 3.42 13.60
CA ARG A 455 -20.67 3.50 12.81
C ARG A 455 -19.37 3.61 13.62
N VAL A 456 -19.45 3.80 14.93
CA VAL A 456 -18.31 3.84 15.87
C VAL A 456 -18.58 2.86 17.00
N ASP A 457 -17.68 1.91 17.20
CA ASP A 457 -17.70 1.02 18.35
C ASP A 457 -17.04 1.74 19.54
N HIS A 458 -17.68 1.71 20.70
CA HIS A 458 -17.12 2.23 21.95
C HIS A 458 -16.72 1.06 22.83
N VAL A 459 -15.43 0.95 23.12
CA VAL A 459 -14.85 -0.10 23.94
C VAL A 459 -14.15 0.51 25.13
N VAL A 460 -14.60 0.11 26.33
CA VAL A 460 -13.92 0.45 27.59
C VAL A 460 -12.98 -0.69 27.91
N ASP A 461 -11.67 -0.44 27.77
CA ASP A 461 -10.61 -1.40 28.05
C ASP A 461 -9.30 -0.64 28.31
N VAL A 462 -8.28 -1.28 28.87
CA VAL A 462 -7.01 -0.67 29.23
C VAL A 462 -5.84 -1.37 28.57
N SER A 463 -4.77 -0.61 28.34
CA SER A 463 -3.50 -1.09 27.80
C SER A 463 -2.33 -0.40 28.50
N ASP A 464 -1.41 -1.20 29.02
CA ASP A 464 -0.15 -0.67 29.57
C ASP A 464 0.77 -0.09 28.49
N GLU A 465 0.43 -0.33 27.22
CA GLU A 465 1.19 0.15 26.06
C GLU A 465 0.67 1.50 25.50
N LEU A 466 -0.42 2.05 26.05
CA LEU A 466 -1.06 3.27 25.60
C LEU A 466 -1.06 4.34 26.69
N GLU A 467 -0.28 5.40 26.48
CA GLU A 467 -0.08 6.46 27.47
C GLU A 467 -1.21 7.51 27.51
N VAL A 468 -2.16 7.45 26.57
CA VAL A 468 -3.27 8.41 26.49
C VAL A 468 -4.54 7.84 27.08
N PRO A 469 -5.41 8.66 27.67
CA PRO A 469 -6.65 8.20 28.34
C PRO A 469 -7.67 7.56 27.39
N ALA A 470 -7.76 8.05 26.15
CA ALA A 470 -8.59 7.44 25.11
C ALA A 470 -8.10 7.85 23.73
N VAL A 471 -8.48 7.06 22.71
CA VAL A 471 -8.22 7.34 21.30
C VAL A 471 -9.47 7.05 20.45
N LEU A 472 -9.70 7.91 19.45
CA LEU A 472 -10.68 7.67 18.41
C LEU A 472 -9.97 7.28 17.11
N LEU A 473 -10.27 6.09 16.62
CA LEU A 473 -9.72 5.54 15.40
C LEU A 473 -10.74 5.58 14.26
N ARG A 474 -10.27 5.91 13.06
CA ARG A 474 -11.01 5.72 11.81
C ARG A 474 -11.07 4.22 11.46
N PRO A 475 -11.97 3.81 10.54
CA PRO A 475 -12.05 2.43 10.05
C PRO A 475 -10.75 1.87 9.45
N ASP A 476 -9.85 2.75 8.97
CA ASP A 476 -8.52 2.40 8.47
C ASP A 476 -7.41 2.44 9.55
N GLY A 477 -7.82 2.53 10.82
CA GLY A 477 -6.94 2.45 11.98
C GLY A 477 -6.08 3.68 12.27
N HIS A 478 -6.37 4.83 11.60
CA HIS A 478 -5.65 6.07 11.90
C HIS A 478 -6.30 6.82 13.07
N VAL A 479 -5.46 7.36 13.95
CA VAL A 479 -5.87 8.15 15.12
C VAL A 479 -6.33 9.52 14.65
N VAL A 480 -7.55 9.90 14.99
CA VAL A 480 -8.12 11.21 14.65
C VAL A 480 -8.46 12.07 15.86
N TRP A 481 -8.38 11.49 17.04
CA TRP A 481 -8.50 12.19 18.31
C TRP A 481 -7.85 11.35 19.42
N ALA A 482 -7.22 12.03 20.39
CA ALA A 482 -6.70 11.43 21.59
C ALA A 482 -6.85 12.39 22.77
N GLY A 483 -7.44 11.94 23.87
CA GLY A 483 -7.71 12.79 25.02
C GLY A 483 -8.64 12.17 26.05
N GLU A 484 -9.21 12.99 26.93
CA GLU A 484 -10.18 12.57 27.95
C GLU A 484 -11.38 13.52 28.07
N ASP A 485 -11.44 14.59 27.27
CA ASP A 485 -12.52 15.56 27.32
C ASP A 485 -13.67 15.14 26.42
N GLN A 486 -14.87 14.99 27.01
CA GLN A 486 -16.07 14.58 26.32
C GLN A 486 -16.56 15.61 25.29
N GLN A 487 -16.40 16.91 25.56
CA GLN A 487 -16.88 17.95 24.64
C GLN A 487 -15.96 18.04 23.41
N ASP A 488 -14.65 17.90 23.63
CA ASP A 488 -13.68 17.84 22.57
C ASP A 488 -13.88 16.61 21.67
N LEU A 489 -14.09 15.42 22.25
CA LEU A 489 -14.50 14.22 21.49
C LEU A 489 -15.73 14.46 20.63
N LEU A 490 -16.78 15.08 21.19
CA LEU A 490 -18.02 15.37 20.47
C LEU A 490 -17.83 16.40 19.34
N ALA A 491 -16.84 17.28 19.42
CA ALA A 491 -16.47 18.20 18.35
C ALA A 491 -15.71 17.49 17.19
N HIS A 492 -15.01 16.38 17.48
CA HIS A 492 -14.24 15.62 16.50
C HIS A 492 -15.05 14.51 15.79
N LEU A 493 -15.99 13.88 16.46
CA LEU A 493 -16.82 12.81 15.87
C LEU A 493 -17.51 13.22 14.55
N PRO A 494 -18.15 14.41 14.43
CA PRO A 494 -18.80 14.82 13.19
C PRO A 494 -17.82 15.02 12.02
N LYS A 495 -16.56 15.41 12.28
CA LYS A 495 -15.54 15.66 11.24
C LYS A 495 -15.23 14.40 10.44
N TRP A 496 -15.35 13.21 11.07
CA TRP A 496 -14.99 11.94 10.46
C TRP A 496 -16.18 11.00 10.23
N PHE A 497 -17.20 11.11 11.06
CA PHE A 497 -18.32 10.18 11.07
C PHE A 497 -19.66 10.86 10.76
N GLY A 498 -19.66 12.14 10.33
CA GLY A 498 -20.87 12.88 10.02
C GLY A 498 -21.74 13.17 11.23
N ALA A 499 -22.95 13.66 10.99
CA ALA A 499 -23.88 14.02 12.07
C ALA A 499 -24.28 12.80 12.91
N ALA A 500 -24.54 13.04 14.20
CA ALA A 500 -25.07 12.00 15.09
C ALA A 500 -26.37 11.40 14.54
N ALA A 501 -26.57 10.11 14.74
CA ALA A 501 -27.84 9.46 14.46
C ALA A 501 -28.97 10.07 15.33
N ARG A 502 -30.15 10.25 14.75
CA ARG A 502 -31.30 10.82 15.46
C ARG A 502 -31.98 9.80 16.36
#